data_f06eb6955dc33bbacca007bcef6a58f6
#
_entry.id   f06eb6955dc33bbacca007bcef6a58f6
#
_cell.length_a   1.000
_cell.length_b   1.000
_cell.length_c   1.000
_cell.angle_alpha   90.00
_cell.angle_beta   90.00
_cell.angle_gamma   90.00
#
_symmetry.space_group_name_H-M   'P 1'
#
loop_
_entity.id
_entity.type
_entity.pdbx_description
1 polymer ?
#
loop_
_entity_poly.entity_id
_entity_poly.type
_entity_poly.pdbx_seq_one_letter_code
_entity_poly.pdbx_strand_id
1 'polypeptide(L)'
;MDINELTLKDLQPSQLYISDKKLRAVESWFDASDLTNFHAIPIKLLDNQPVITDGHTRAVAALRAGLDSVPLVWDEDELSWGMYRICVAACKKQAIDSPEDLLPRIISENDYIEKWDKWCDRMQAKIVVIEPYTKQRIPEVLMFEQALRAEEDFWGWEINEEYIQSVTASFENTSFSNSLSFLAYQNNHVIGRIDAVLIPSHFDGSIKAYLDWICVLKSYRHRGVAQNLLATLLDTLKKQNVDTLIALTASNEEAQRFYRSIPNSEMRDVGIWIDIK
;
A
#
# COMPACT_ATOMS: atom_id res chain seq x y z
N MET A 1 16.87 -13.52 -15.02
CA MET A 1 16.02 -14.74 -15.08
C MET A 1 15.43 -14.80 -16.47
N ASP A 2 15.70 -15.87 -17.20
CA ASP A 2 15.12 -16.09 -18.53
C ASP A 2 13.73 -16.75 -18.35
N ILE A 3 12.71 -16.12 -18.90
CA ILE A 3 11.32 -16.62 -18.81
C ILE A 3 11.14 -17.99 -19.52
N ASN A 4 11.95 -18.26 -20.54
CA ASN A 4 11.88 -19.50 -21.32
C ASN A 4 12.45 -20.73 -20.56
N GLU A 5 13.17 -20.51 -19.49
CA GLU A 5 13.73 -21.58 -18.64
C GLU A 5 12.78 -21.94 -17.47
N LEU A 6 11.72 -21.14 -17.25
CA LEU A 6 10.77 -21.37 -16.17
C LEU A 6 9.76 -22.47 -16.51
N THR A 7 9.51 -23.32 -15.54
CA THR A 7 8.44 -24.31 -15.54
C THR A 7 7.33 -23.91 -14.58
N LEU A 8 6.18 -24.61 -14.64
CA LEU A 8 5.07 -24.33 -13.71
C LEU A 8 5.46 -24.49 -12.24
N LYS A 9 6.46 -25.34 -11.94
CA LYS A 9 6.97 -25.55 -10.56
C LYS A 9 7.73 -24.36 -9.99
N ASP A 10 8.28 -23.52 -10.85
CA ASP A 10 9.06 -22.35 -10.47
C ASP A 10 8.15 -21.14 -10.13
N LEU A 11 6.86 -21.24 -10.43
CA LEU A 11 5.91 -20.14 -10.34
C LEU A 11 5.14 -20.15 -9.02
N GLN A 12 5.21 -19.06 -8.27
CA GLN A 12 4.43 -18.86 -7.05
C GLN A 12 2.98 -18.45 -7.39
N PRO A 13 1.98 -19.21 -6.93
CA PRO A 13 0.59 -18.77 -7.03
C PRO A 13 0.29 -17.54 -6.15
N SER A 14 -0.61 -16.71 -6.63
CA SER A 14 -1.23 -15.62 -5.88
C SER A 14 -2.72 -15.87 -5.63
N GLN A 15 -3.15 -17.12 -5.64
CA GLN A 15 -4.55 -17.55 -5.52
C GLN A 15 -4.64 -18.82 -4.67
N LEU A 16 -5.64 -18.89 -3.76
CA LEU A 16 -5.78 -20.01 -2.82
C LEU A 16 -6.59 -21.19 -3.36
N TYR A 17 -7.50 -20.95 -4.29
CA TYR A 17 -8.45 -21.95 -4.80
C TYR A 17 -8.66 -21.80 -6.30
N ILE A 18 -9.10 -22.88 -6.94
CA ILE A 18 -9.52 -22.89 -8.34
C ILE A 18 -11.03 -23.17 -8.40
N SER A 19 -11.76 -22.37 -9.18
CA SER A 19 -13.17 -22.62 -9.47
C SER A 19 -13.27 -23.80 -10.44
N ASP A 20 -14.05 -24.84 -10.07
CA ASP A 20 -14.34 -25.99 -10.91
C ASP A 20 -15.05 -25.60 -12.22
N LYS A 21 -15.88 -24.58 -12.17
CA LYS A 21 -16.58 -24.02 -13.34
C LYS A 21 -15.62 -23.35 -14.30
N LYS A 22 -14.70 -22.49 -13.78
CA LYS A 22 -13.67 -21.85 -14.59
C LYS A 22 -12.72 -22.89 -15.19
N LEU A 23 -12.38 -23.92 -14.42
CA LEU A 23 -11.51 -25.00 -14.88
C LEU A 23 -12.14 -25.79 -16.04
N ARG A 24 -13.40 -26.22 -15.91
CA ARG A 24 -14.12 -26.88 -17.01
C ARG A 24 -14.23 -26.00 -18.24
N ALA A 25 -14.39 -24.69 -18.08
CA ALA A 25 -14.41 -23.77 -19.21
C ALA A 25 -13.06 -23.71 -19.92
N VAL A 26 -11.94 -23.74 -19.20
CA VAL A 26 -10.59 -23.82 -19.79
C VAL A 26 -10.40 -25.17 -20.47
N GLU A 27 -10.71 -26.28 -19.81
CA GLU A 27 -10.54 -27.64 -20.33
C GLU A 27 -11.38 -27.90 -21.60
N SER A 28 -12.48 -27.16 -21.81
CA SER A 28 -13.32 -27.33 -23.01
C SER A 28 -12.67 -26.88 -24.32
N TRP A 29 -11.65 -26.04 -24.28
CA TRP A 29 -10.93 -25.55 -25.46
C TRP A 29 -9.43 -25.86 -25.42
N PHE A 30 -8.90 -26.31 -24.28
CA PHE A 30 -7.49 -26.58 -24.11
C PHE A 30 -7.09 -27.89 -24.76
N ASP A 31 -6.07 -27.83 -25.64
CA ASP A 31 -5.45 -28.98 -26.24
C ASP A 31 -3.97 -29.06 -25.84
N ALA A 32 -3.61 -30.07 -25.07
CA ALA A 32 -2.24 -30.27 -24.60
C ALA A 32 -1.25 -30.64 -25.71
N SER A 33 -1.75 -31.11 -26.84
CA SER A 33 -0.92 -31.45 -28.03
C SER A 33 -0.64 -30.26 -28.94
N ASP A 34 -1.43 -29.18 -28.81
CA ASP A 34 -1.29 -27.97 -29.62
C ASP A 34 -1.52 -26.70 -28.75
N LEU A 35 -0.44 -26.06 -28.35
CA LEU A 35 -0.46 -24.84 -27.58
C LEU A 35 -0.57 -23.53 -28.38
N THR A 36 -0.82 -23.62 -29.70
CA THR A 36 -0.91 -22.44 -30.59
C THR A 36 -1.98 -21.45 -30.12
N ASN A 37 -3.09 -21.94 -29.56
CA ASN A 37 -4.19 -21.16 -29.04
C ASN A 37 -4.13 -20.96 -27.54
N PHE A 38 -3.04 -21.40 -26.87
CA PHE A 38 -2.89 -21.23 -25.45
C PHE A 38 -2.49 -19.78 -25.13
N HIS A 39 -3.35 -19.06 -24.42
CA HIS A 39 -3.02 -17.72 -23.93
C HIS A 39 -1.93 -17.81 -22.89
N ALA A 40 -0.76 -17.23 -23.15
CA ALA A 40 0.38 -17.22 -22.24
C ALA A 40 -0.02 -16.79 -20.82
N ILE A 41 0.58 -17.42 -19.83
CA ILE A 41 0.34 -17.08 -18.42
C ILE A 41 1.18 -15.87 -18.06
N PRO A 42 0.56 -14.73 -17.66
CA PRO A 42 1.32 -13.57 -17.23
C PRO A 42 1.93 -13.80 -15.83
N ILE A 43 3.20 -13.43 -15.72
CA ILE A 43 3.98 -13.50 -14.48
C ILE A 43 4.72 -12.20 -14.24
N LYS A 44 5.02 -11.91 -12.98
CA LYS A 44 5.83 -10.75 -12.58
C LYS A 44 6.72 -11.10 -11.39
N LEU A 45 7.87 -10.43 -11.26
CA LEU A 45 8.75 -10.65 -10.12
C LEU A 45 8.24 -9.90 -8.89
N LEU A 46 8.03 -10.62 -7.81
CA LEU A 46 7.80 -10.09 -6.48
C LEU A 46 8.93 -10.59 -5.57
N ASP A 47 9.78 -9.66 -5.11
CA ASP A 47 10.95 -9.97 -4.27
C ASP A 47 11.85 -11.08 -4.90
N ASN A 48 12.12 -10.96 -6.21
CA ASN A 48 12.87 -11.91 -7.05
C ASN A 48 12.20 -13.29 -7.25
N GLN A 49 10.96 -13.48 -6.81
CA GLN A 49 10.19 -14.70 -7.06
C GLN A 49 9.21 -14.48 -8.21
N PRO A 50 9.16 -15.36 -9.24
CA PRO A 50 8.15 -15.29 -10.29
C PRO A 50 6.78 -15.61 -9.70
N VAL A 51 5.85 -14.68 -9.79
CA VAL A 51 4.47 -14.81 -9.29
C VAL A 51 3.52 -14.81 -10.47
N ILE A 52 2.58 -15.75 -10.49
CA ILE A 52 1.48 -15.76 -11.45
C ILE A 52 0.54 -14.59 -11.10
N THR A 53 0.32 -13.69 -12.05
CA THR A 53 -0.57 -12.55 -11.89
C THR A 53 -1.98 -12.84 -12.40
N ASP A 54 -2.10 -13.68 -13.43
CA ASP A 54 -3.35 -14.24 -13.94
C ASP A 54 -3.11 -15.64 -14.54
N GLY A 55 -4.19 -16.39 -14.80
CA GLY A 55 -4.11 -17.68 -15.48
C GLY A 55 -3.83 -18.88 -14.58
N HIS A 56 -4.01 -18.79 -13.26
CA HIS A 56 -3.90 -19.94 -12.34
C HIS A 56 -4.73 -21.15 -12.79
N THR A 57 -5.94 -20.91 -13.32
CA THR A 57 -6.80 -21.96 -13.85
C THR A 57 -6.19 -22.64 -15.08
N ARG A 58 -5.52 -21.86 -15.96
CA ARG A 58 -4.80 -22.40 -17.13
C ARG A 58 -3.58 -23.23 -16.70
N ALA A 59 -2.85 -22.76 -15.69
CA ALA A 59 -1.73 -23.52 -15.12
C ALA A 59 -2.18 -24.88 -14.57
N VAL A 60 -3.28 -24.89 -13.80
CA VAL A 60 -3.84 -26.14 -13.26
C VAL A 60 -4.38 -27.07 -14.37
N ALA A 61 -5.03 -26.53 -15.40
CA ALA A 61 -5.47 -27.33 -16.56
C ALA A 61 -4.29 -27.99 -17.29
N ALA A 62 -3.20 -27.24 -17.50
CA ALA A 62 -1.98 -27.75 -18.11
C ALA A 62 -1.35 -28.90 -17.29
N LEU A 63 -1.23 -28.73 -15.98
CA LEU A 63 -0.72 -29.77 -15.07
C LEU A 63 -1.60 -31.03 -15.08
N ARG A 64 -2.93 -30.88 -15.10
CA ARG A 64 -3.86 -32.02 -15.23
C ARG A 64 -3.72 -32.79 -16.55
N ALA A 65 -3.30 -32.09 -17.59
CA ALA A 65 -3.01 -32.67 -18.90
C ALA A 65 -1.57 -33.24 -19.00
N GLY A 66 -0.78 -33.18 -17.90
CA GLY A 66 0.58 -33.72 -17.83
C GLY A 66 1.67 -32.80 -18.40
N LEU A 67 1.40 -31.50 -18.53
CA LEU A 67 2.40 -30.51 -18.97
C LEU A 67 3.10 -29.87 -17.79
N ASP A 68 4.43 -29.81 -17.82
CA ASP A 68 5.26 -29.12 -16.83
C ASP A 68 5.58 -27.67 -17.24
N SER A 69 5.38 -27.32 -18.51
CA SER A 69 5.69 -26.02 -19.08
C SER A 69 4.59 -25.56 -20.06
N VAL A 70 4.33 -24.29 -20.06
CA VAL A 70 3.40 -23.61 -20.98
C VAL A 70 3.96 -22.24 -21.37
N PRO A 71 3.46 -21.59 -22.42
CA PRO A 71 3.85 -20.21 -22.74
C PRO A 71 3.64 -19.26 -21.57
N LEU A 72 4.69 -18.51 -21.23
CA LEU A 72 4.70 -17.47 -20.19
C LEU A 72 4.96 -16.10 -20.81
N VAL A 73 4.50 -15.04 -20.17
CA VAL A 73 4.75 -13.66 -20.59
C VAL A 73 4.99 -12.79 -19.36
N TRP A 74 5.91 -11.82 -19.48
CA TRP A 74 6.07 -10.82 -18.42
C TRP A 74 4.85 -9.88 -18.42
N ASP A 75 4.24 -9.74 -17.25
CA ASP A 75 3.12 -8.83 -17.04
C ASP A 75 3.65 -7.39 -16.96
N GLU A 76 3.21 -6.52 -17.87
CA GLU A 76 3.62 -5.12 -17.95
C GLU A 76 2.62 -4.18 -17.23
N ASP A 77 1.48 -4.70 -16.78
CA ASP A 77 0.45 -3.91 -16.11
C ASP A 77 0.93 -3.34 -14.77
N GLU A 78 0.39 -2.17 -14.40
CA GLU A 78 0.53 -1.63 -13.05
C GLU A 78 -0.36 -2.42 -12.09
N LEU A 79 0.28 -3.23 -11.24
CA LEU A 79 -0.41 -4.12 -10.31
C LEU A 79 -0.47 -3.54 -8.90
N SER A 80 -1.56 -3.84 -8.20
CA SER A 80 -1.67 -3.58 -6.75
C SER A 80 -0.77 -4.54 -5.95
N TRP A 81 0.53 -4.24 -5.86
CA TRP A 81 1.50 -5.07 -5.15
C TRP A 81 1.13 -5.34 -3.69
N GLY A 82 0.42 -4.43 -3.03
CA GLY A 82 -0.11 -4.65 -1.69
C GLY A 82 -1.01 -5.88 -1.64
N MET A 83 -1.92 -6.02 -2.61
CA MET A 83 -2.81 -7.19 -2.69
C MET A 83 -2.05 -8.46 -3.07
N TYR A 84 -1.14 -8.42 -4.05
CA TYR A 84 -0.34 -9.59 -4.43
C TYR A 84 0.52 -10.10 -3.27
N ARG A 85 1.16 -9.23 -2.48
CA ARG A 85 1.89 -9.62 -1.27
C ARG A 85 1.01 -10.33 -0.25
N ILE A 86 -0.21 -9.86 -0.03
CA ILE A 86 -1.19 -10.49 0.86
C ILE A 86 -1.58 -11.87 0.33
N CYS A 87 -1.87 -11.97 -0.97
CA CYS A 87 -2.24 -13.23 -1.61
C CYS A 87 -1.11 -14.26 -1.54
N VAL A 88 0.12 -13.88 -1.91
CA VAL A 88 1.31 -14.75 -1.85
C VAL A 88 1.59 -15.18 -0.41
N ALA A 89 1.53 -14.27 0.56
CA ALA A 89 1.70 -14.63 1.96
C ALA A 89 0.64 -15.63 2.44
N ALA A 90 -0.61 -15.47 1.99
CA ALA A 90 -1.69 -16.40 2.29
C ALA A 90 -1.46 -17.78 1.64
N CYS A 91 -0.95 -17.83 0.40
CA CYS A 91 -0.55 -19.05 -0.27
C CYS A 91 0.54 -19.78 0.51
N LYS A 92 1.65 -19.12 0.82
CA LYS A 92 2.78 -19.68 1.58
C LYS A 92 2.35 -20.19 2.95
N LYS A 93 1.49 -19.46 3.66
CA LYS A 93 0.94 -19.90 4.95
C LYS A 93 0.15 -21.22 4.86
N GLN A 94 -0.37 -21.54 3.69
CA GLN A 94 -1.13 -22.76 3.42
C GLN A 94 -0.33 -23.81 2.61
N ALA A 95 1.01 -23.64 2.54
CA ALA A 95 1.92 -24.50 1.77
C ALA A 95 1.49 -24.61 0.29
N ILE A 96 1.19 -23.46 -0.32
CA ILE A 96 0.92 -23.33 -1.75
C ILE A 96 2.12 -22.58 -2.34
N ASP A 97 3.11 -23.33 -2.81
CA ASP A 97 4.38 -22.81 -3.31
C ASP A 97 4.49 -22.93 -4.83
N SER A 98 3.63 -23.75 -5.44
CA SER A 98 3.54 -23.96 -6.89
C SER A 98 2.10 -24.19 -7.34
N PRO A 99 1.78 -24.11 -8.65
CA PRO A 99 0.47 -24.46 -9.19
C PRO A 99 0.04 -25.92 -8.93
N GLU A 100 0.98 -26.86 -8.68
CA GLU A 100 0.68 -28.23 -8.31
C GLU A 100 -0.14 -28.29 -7.00
N ASP A 101 0.17 -27.40 -6.06
CA ASP A 101 -0.51 -27.32 -4.76
C ASP A 101 -1.97 -26.83 -4.86
N LEU A 102 -2.34 -26.31 -6.01
CA LEU A 102 -3.74 -25.91 -6.32
C LEU A 102 -4.60 -27.09 -6.82
N LEU A 103 -4.00 -28.21 -7.26
CA LEU A 103 -4.73 -29.39 -7.73
C LEU A 103 -5.76 -29.93 -6.70
N PRO A 104 -5.41 -30.09 -5.40
CA PRO A 104 -6.37 -30.49 -4.38
C PRO A 104 -7.32 -29.37 -3.93
N ARG A 105 -7.16 -28.15 -4.47
CA ARG A 105 -7.91 -26.96 -4.07
C ARG A 105 -8.93 -26.50 -5.12
N ILE A 106 -9.34 -27.39 -5.99
CA ILE A 106 -10.44 -27.16 -6.94
C ILE A 106 -11.75 -27.32 -6.17
N ILE A 107 -12.54 -26.25 -6.17
CA ILE A 107 -13.79 -26.15 -5.38
C ILE A 107 -14.95 -25.68 -6.25
N SER A 108 -16.19 -25.88 -5.76
CA SER A 108 -17.37 -25.40 -6.45
C SER A 108 -17.36 -23.89 -6.63
N GLU A 109 -18.08 -23.38 -7.66
CA GLU A 109 -18.21 -21.94 -7.91
C GLU A 109 -18.72 -21.17 -6.68
N ASN A 110 -19.72 -21.73 -5.97
CA ASN A 110 -20.27 -21.10 -4.76
C ASN A 110 -19.21 -21.01 -3.65
N ASP A 111 -18.47 -22.08 -3.42
CA ASP A 111 -17.37 -22.09 -2.44
C ASP A 111 -16.25 -21.13 -2.85
N TYR A 112 -15.97 -21.02 -4.15
CA TYR A 112 -14.96 -20.11 -4.67
C TYR A 112 -15.33 -18.65 -4.38
N ILE A 113 -16.57 -18.26 -4.64
CA ILE A 113 -17.09 -16.92 -4.31
C ILE A 113 -16.96 -16.65 -2.80
N GLU A 114 -17.38 -17.60 -1.96
CA GLU A 114 -17.35 -17.41 -0.50
C GLU A 114 -15.94 -17.40 0.09
N LYS A 115 -15.07 -18.34 -0.34
CA LYS A 115 -13.77 -18.57 0.29
C LYS A 115 -12.65 -17.73 -0.34
N TRP A 116 -12.78 -17.35 -1.64
CA TRP A 116 -11.77 -16.62 -2.36
C TRP A 116 -12.19 -15.20 -2.70
N ASP A 117 -13.24 -14.98 -3.49
CA ASP A 117 -13.61 -13.65 -3.94
C ASP A 117 -13.93 -12.73 -2.74
N LYS A 118 -14.81 -13.15 -1.83
CA LYS A 118 -15.10 -12.39 -0.61
C LYS A 118 -13.89 -12.24 0.33
N TRP A 119 -12.96 -13.18 0.31
CA TRP A 119 -11.70 -13.03 1.05
C TRP A 119 -10.83 -11.94 0.42
N CYS A 120 -10.70 -11.92 -0.90
CA CYS A 120 -10.00 -10.87 -1.64
C CYS A 120 -10.59 -9.49 -1.33
N ASP A 121 -11.92 -9.34 -1.40
CA ASP A 121 -12.61 -8.09 -1.07
C ASP A 121 -12.27 -7.61 0.35
N ARG A 122 -12.31 -8.51 1.33
CA ARG A 122 -11.94 -8.19 2.72
C ARG A 122 -10.47 -7.80 2.88
N MET A 123 -9.56 -8.39 2.10
CA MET A 123 -8.13 -8.05 2.16
C MET A 123 -7.86 -6.73 1.44
N GLN A 124 -8.47 -6.51 0.28
CA GLN A 124 -8.40 -5.24 -0.45
C GLN A 124 -8.86 -4.07 0.44
N ALA A 125 -9.95 -4.27 1.19
CA ALA A 125 -10.48 -3.29 2.14
C ALA A 125 -9.50 -2.94 3.29
N LYS A 126 -8.45 -3.72 3.51
CA LYS A 126 -7.41 -3.47 4.54
C LYS A 126 -6.17 -2.75 3.98
N ILE A 127 -6.06 -2.60 2.68
CA ILE A 127 -4.91 -1.95 2.08
C ILE A 127 -4.95 -0.46 2.35
N VAL A 128 -3.85 0.05 2.87
CA VAL A 128 -3.63 1.48 3.05
C VAL A 128 -2.83 2.01 1.87
N VAL A 129 -3.36 3.01 1.19
CA VAL A 129 -2.69 3.72 0.10
C VAL A 129 -2.26 5.09 0.60
N ILE A 130 -1.02 5.50 0.30
CA ILE A 130 -0.53 6.84 0.63
C ILE A 130 -0.47 7.69 -0.62
N GLU A 131 -1.16 8.84 -0.60
CA GLU A 131 -1.21 9.79 -1.71
C GLU A 131 -0.80 11.20 -1.25
N PRO A 132 -0.27 12.04 -2.15
CA PRO A 132 -0.02 13.45 -1.85
C PRO A 132 -1.34 14.18 -1.52
N TYR A 133 -1.29 15.09 -0.54
CA TYR A 133 -2.40 16.01 -0.30
C TYR A 133 -2.41 17.10 -1.36
N THR A 134 -3.50 17.20 -2.09
CA THR A 134 -3.70 18.20 -3.14
C THR A 134 -4.95 19.03 -2.85
N LYS A 135 -5.10 20.19 -3.52
CA LYS A 135 -6.26 21.07 -3.37
C LYS A 135 -7.60 20.35 -3.58
N GLN A 136 -7.66 19.40 -4.54
CA GLN A 136 -8.86 18.62 -4.84
C GLN A 136 -9.30 17.70 -3.68
N ARG A 137 -8.36 17.37 -2.78
CA ARG A 137 -8.61 16.48 -1.62
C ARG A 137 -9.07 17.21 -0.37
N ILE A 138 -9.23 18.53 -0.41
CA ILE A 138 -9.68 19.33 0.74
C ILE A 138 -10.98 18.78 1.34
N PRO A 139 -12.05 18.48 0.56
CA PRO A 139 -13.28 17.96 1.16
C PRO A 139 -13.10 16.66 1.95
N GLU A 140 -12.24 15.76 1.46
CA GLU A 140 -11.94 14.47 2.11
C GLU A 140 -11.16 14.69 3.42
N VAL A 141 -10.23 15.65 3.43
CA VAL A 141 -9.47 16.03 4.62
C VAL A 141 -10.36 16.69 5.67
N LEU A 142 -11.31 17.54 5.27
CA LEU A 142 -12.28 18.12 6.21
C LEU A 142 -13.14 17.04 6.90
N MET A 143 -13.56 16.00 6.16
CA MET A 143 -14.26 14.85 6.75
C MET A 143 -13.37 14.08 7.75
N PHE A 144 -12.11 13.87 7.39
CA PHE A 144 -11.12 13.25 8.28
C PHE A 144 -10.91 14.07 9.57
N GLU A 145 -10.76 15.39 9.46
CA GLU A 145 -10.58 16.27 10.61
C GLU A 145 -11.84 16.34 11.49
N GLN A 146 -13.04 16.26 10.91
CA GLN A 146 -14.29 16.12 11.67
C GLN A 146 -14.33 14.81 12.44
N ALA A 147 -13.92 13.70 11.83
CA ALA A 147 -13.84 12.40 12.47
C ALA A 147 -12.83 12.39 13.63
N LEU A 148 -11.66 13.04 13.46
CA LEU A 148 -10.67 13.21 14.53
C LEU A 148 -11.26 13.91 15.75
N ARG A 149 -12.00 15.01 15.52
CA ARG A 149 -12.62 15.78 16.60
C ARG A 149 -13.72 15.00 17.34
N ALA A 150 -14.39 14.11 16.64
CA ALA A 150 -15.38 13.21 17.25
C ALA A 150 -14.73 12.14 18.15
N GLU A 151 -13.48 11.78 17.87
CA GLU A 151 -12.73 10.77 18.64
C GLU A 151 -11.89 11.37 19.79
N GLU A 152 -11.50 12.65 19.70
CA GLU A 152 -10.56 13.30 20.64
C GLU A 152 -10.92 14.78 20.91
N ASP A 153 -11.00 15.16 22.18
CA ASP A 153 -11.53 16.43 22.67
C ASP A 153 -10.52 17.60 22.70
N PHE A 154 -9.43 17.59 21.93
CA PHE A 154 -8.37 18.53 22.26
C PHE A 154 -8.00 19.56 21.16
N TRP A 155 -8.87 19.80 20.19
CA TRP A 155 -8.58 20.65 19.05
C TRP A 155 -8.75 22.15 19.36
N GLY A 156 -7.69 22.94 19.11
CA GLY A 156 -7.64 24.35 19.41
C GLY A 156 -8.30 25.27 18.36
N TRP A 157 -8.83 24.72 17.25
CA TRP A 157 -9.50 25.49 16.19
C TRP A 157 -10.76 24.79 15.68
N GLU A 158 -11.67 25.58 15.12
CA GLU A 158 -12.93 25.11 14.54
C GLU A 158 -12.80 24.97 13.01
N ILE A 159 -13.52 23.99 12.44
CA ILE A 159 -13.69 23.87 11.00
C ILE A 159 -14.84 24.85 10.60
N ASN A 160 -14.50 26.10 10.42
CA ASN A 160 -15.40 27.14 9.95
C ASN A 160 -15.02 27.59 8.52
N GLU A 161 -15.77 28.53 7.98
CA GLU A 161 -15.55 29.02 6.62
C GLU A 161 -14.18 29.71 6.46
N GLU A 162 -13.72 30.45 7.46
CA GLU A 162 -12.41 31.11 7.47
C GLU A 162 -11.27 30.09 7.38
N TYR A 163 -11.36 29.01 8.19
CA TYR A 163 -10.41 27.89 8.13
C TYR A 163 -10.36 27.26 6.73
N ILE A 164 -11.54 26.95 6.15
CA ILE A 164 -11.62 26.32 4.82
C ILE A 164 -11.03 27.23 3.74
N GLN A 165 -11.32 28.54 3.79
CA GLN A 165 -10.76 29.52 2.87
C GLN A 165 -9.24 29.63 3.02
N SER A 166 -8.72 29.65 4.25
CA SER A 166 -7.29 29.70 4.54
C SER A 166 -6.56 28.47 4.00
N VAL A 167 -7.06 27.25 4.26
CA VAL A 167 -6.50 26.02 3.74
C VAL A 167 -6.54 26.02 2.20
N THR A 168 -7.64 26.42 1.60
CA THR A 168 -7.78 26.48 0.14
C THR A 168 -6.78 27.45 -0.50
N ALA A 169 -6.61 28.62 0.09
CA ALA A 169 -5.68 29.65 -0.38
C ALA A 169 -4.21 29.21 -0.24
N SER A 170 -3.88 28.40 0.74
CA SER A 170 -2.51 27.94 0.96
C SER A 170 -1.95 27.15 -0.23
N PHE A 171 -2.78 26.40 -0.97
CA PHE A 171 -2.37 25.66 -2.16
C PHE A 171 -1.99 26.55 -3.36
N GLU A 172 -2.40 27.79 -3.36
CA GLU A 172 -2.08 28.78 -4.42
C GLU A 172 -0.99 29.75 -3.98
N ASN A 173 -0.61 29.74 -2.73
CA ASN A 173 0.36 30.66 -2.16
C ASN A 173 1.78 30.06 -2.22
N THR A 174 2.68 30.74 -2.92
CA THR A 174 4.08 30.34 -3.08
C THR A 174 4.85 30.20 -1.75
N SER A 175 4.41 30.87 -0.69
CA SER A 175 5.00 30.72 0.65
C SER A 175 4.85 29.30 1.21
N PHE A 176 3.93 28.50 0.67
CA PHE A 176 3.72 27.10 1.05
C PHE A 176 4.38 26.10 0.10
N SER A 177 5.19 26.56 -0.86
CA SER A 177 5.87 25.69 -1.84
C SER A 177 6.84 24.69 -1.19
N ASN A 178 7.27 24.94 0.04
CA ASN A 178 8.15 24.07 0.82
C ASN A 178 7.38 23.05 1.70
N SER A 179 6.04 23.03 1.63
CA SER A 179 5.22 22.11 2.42
C SER A 179 5.09 20.77 1.68
N LEU A 180 5.19 19.68 2.44
CA LEU A 180 5.00 18.31 1.99
C LEU A 180 3.90 17.68 2.83
N SER A 181 2.84 17.20 2.20
CA SER A 181 1.71 16.58 2.90
C SER A 181 1.27 15.32 2.19
N PHE A 182 1.02 14.27 2.97
CA PHE A 182 0.51 12.98 2.48
C PHE A 182 -0.70 12.51 3.28
N LEU A 183 -1.61 11.83 2.60
CA LEU A 183 -2.83 11.28 3.14
C LEU A 183 -2.78 9.75 3.05
N ALA A 184 -3.16 9.07 4.13
CA ALA A 184 -3.37 7.64 4.14
C ALA A 184 -4.84 7.33 3.88
N TYR A 185 -5.10 6.52 2.86
CA TYR A 185 -6.45 6.09 2.46
C TYR A 185 -6.69 4.63 2.80
N GLN A 186 -7.88 4.32 3.28
CA GLN A 186 -8.43 2.98 3.30
C GLN A 186 -9.91 3.05 2.87
N ASN A 187 -10.33 2.20 1.93
CA ASN A 187 -11.69 2.22 1.37
C ASN A 187 -12.13 3.61 0.89
N ASN A 188 -11.24 4.35 0.21
CA ASN A 188 -11.45 5.72 -0.27
C ASN A 188 -11.74 6.77 0.83
N HIS A 189 -11.47 6.46 2.09
CA HIS A 189 -11.55 7.40 3.20
C HIS A 189 -10.16 7.76 3.71
N VAL A 190 -9.92 9.03 3.99
CA VAL A 190 -8.70 9.46 4.67
C VAL A 190 -8.75 8.95 6.11
N ILE A 191 -7.73 8.19 6.51
CA ILE A 191 -7.60 7.60 7.84
C ILE A 191 -6.37 8.10 8.59
N GLY A 192 -5.51 8.85 7.93
CA GLY A 192 -4.32 9.46 8.50
C GLY A 192 -3.72 10.52 7.59
N ARG A 193 -2.94 11.41 8.17
CA ARG A 193 -2.26 12.52 7.49
C ARG A 193 -0.89 12.75 8.12
N ILE A 194 0.07 13.18 7.29
CA ILE A 194 1.38 13.65 7.72
C ILE A 194 1.71 14.94 6.96
N ASP A 195 2.24 15.93 7.69
CA ASP A 195 2.66 17.22 7.17
C ASP A 195 4.08 17.53 7.60
N ALA A 196 4.89 18.05 6.67
CA ALA A 196 6.25 18.51 6.92
C ALA A 196 6.55 19.75 6.12
N VAL A 197 7.51 20.53 6.58
CA VAL A 197 7.99 21.76 5.93
C VAL A 197 9.50 21.66 5.69
N LEU A 198 9.96 22.02 4.50
CA LEU A 198 11.37 22.11 4.19
C LEU A 198 11.94 23.45 4.69
N ILE A 199 13.03 23.38 5.42
CA ILE A 199 13.71 24.54 6.00
C ILE A 199 15.11 24.63 5.42
N PRO A 200 15.31 25.44 4.37
CA PRO A 200 16.65 25.74 3.87
C PRO A 200 17.40 26.64 4.85
N SER A 201 18.65 26.37 5.10
CA SER A 201 19.49 27.12 6.05
C SER A 201 20.68 27.78 5.35
N HIS A 202 20.83 29.09 5.49
CA HIS A 202 22.05 29.80 5.07
C HIS A 202 23.21 29.60 6.04
N PHE A 203 22.95 29.07 7.24
CA PHE A 203 23.98 28.84 8.25
C PHE A 203 25.00 27.79 7.82
N ASP A 204 24.54 26.71 7.22
CA ASP A 204 25.37 25.56 6.85
C ASP A 204 25.10 25.06 5.41
N GLY A 205 24.20 25.71 4.67
CA GLY A 205 23.80 25.31 3.33
C GLY A 205 22.95 24.04 3.28
N SER A 206 22.55 23.50 4.43
CA SER A 206 21.73 22.28 4.51
C SER A 206 20.25 22.57 4.23
N ILE A 207 19.51 21.51 3.87
CA ILE A 207 18.06 21.52 3.87
C ILE A 207 17.58 20.53 4.94
N LYS A 208 16.86 21.05 5.92
CA LYS A 208 16.20 20.23 6.97
C LYS A 208 14.73 20.18 6.68
N ALA A 209 14.05 19.14 7.14
CA ALA A 209 12.59 19.09 7.20
C ALA A 209 12.14 19.18 8.65
N TYR A 210 11.03 19.84 8.89
CA TYR A 210 10.32 19.85 10.15
C TYR A 210 9.02 19.06 9.99
N LEU A 211 8.84 18.02 10.78
CA LEU A 211 7.57 17.29 10.89
C LEU A 211 6.62 18.14 11.72
N ASP A 212 5.68 18.77 11.04
CA ASP A 212 4.71 19.67 11.65
C ASP A 212 3.57 18.89 12.33
N TRP A 213 3.07 17.87 11.62
CA TRP A 213 1.96 17.07 12.13
C TRP A 213 1.96 15.65 11.58
N ILE A 214 1.54 14.69 12.43
CA ILE A 214 1.21 13.33 12.03
C ILE A 214 0.05 12.84 12.89
N CYS A 215 -1.01 12.37 12.24
CA CYS A 215 -2.18 11.88 12.94
C CYS A 215 -2.85 10.73 12.20
N VAL A 216 -3.42 9.80 12.96
CA VAL A 216 -4.18 8.65 12.46
C VAL A 216 -5.45 8.52 13.29
N LEU A 217 -6.60 8.31 12.65
CA LEU A 217 -7.86 8.02 13.33
C LEU A 217 -7.67 6.89 14.36
N LYS A 218 -8.24 7.04 15.55
CA LYS A 218 -8.04 6.12 16.68
C LYS A 218 -8.37 4.68 16.33
N SER A 219 -9.44 4.47 15.58
CA SER A 219 -9.87 3.15 15.10
C SER A 219 -8.90 2.47 14.13
N TYR A 220 -7.93 3.22 13.57
CA TYR A 220 -6.92 2.75 12.62
C TYR A 220 -5.50 2.74 13.18
N ARG A 221 -5.30 3.15 14.45
CA ARG A 221 -3.99 3.10 15.13
C ARG A 221 -3.52 1.65 15.33
N HIS A 222 -2.24 1.50 15.62
CA HIS A 222 -1.56 0.19 15.83
C HIS A 222 -1.62 -0.78 14.64
N ARG A 223 -1.90 -0.27 13.42
CA ARG A 223 -1.95 -1.04 12.17
C ARG A 223 -0.85 -0.64 11.19
N GLY A 224 0.16 0.10 11.63
CA GLY A 224 1.28 0.54 10.79
C GLY A 224 0.99 1.77 9.92
N VAL A 225 -0.17 2.42 10.04
CA VAL A 225 -0.54 3.58 9.18
C VAL A 225 0.43 4.74 9.35
N ALA A 226 0.77 5.12 10.59
CA ALA A 226 1.74 6.18 10.86
C ALA A 226 3.14 5.84 10.34
N GLN A 227 3.58 4.58 10.46
CA GLN A 227 4.84 4.11 9.92
C GLN A 227 4.87 4.22 8.39
N ASN A 228 3.79 3.87 7.70
CA ASN A 228 3.68 3.97 6.25
C ASN A 228 3.71 5.43 5.77
N LEU A 229 3.00 6.33 6.45
CA LEU A 229 3.04 7.77 6.20
C LEU A 229 4.47 8.31 6.35
N LEU A 230 5.12 7.99 7.46
CA LEU A 230 6.49 8.42 7.73
C LEU A 230 7.48 7.84 6.72
N ALA A 231 7.37 6.58 6.36
CA ALA A 231 8.22 5.95 5.34
C ALA A 231 8.10 6.66 3.99
N THR A 232 6.88 6.99 3.56
CA THR A 232 6.63 7.75 2.32
C THR A 232 7.25 9.15 2.38
N LEU A 233 7.10 9.85 3.50
CA LEU A 233 7.75 11.15 3.72
C LEU A 233 9.27 11.02 3.65
N LEU A 234 9.88 10.08 4.38
CA LEU A 234 11.33 9.87 4.38
C LEU A 234 11.89 9.54 3.00
N ASP A 235 11.20 8.71 2.22
CA ASP A 235 11.60 8.40 0.84
C ASP A 235 11.52 9.63 -0.07
N THR A 236 10.53 10.49 0.13
CA THR A 236 10.41 11.76 -0.59
C THR A 236 11.52 12.73 -0.21
N LEU A 237 11.82 12.86 1.08
CA LEU A 237 12.90 13.71 1.58
C LEU A 237 14.27 13.25 1.05
N LYS A 238 14.54 11.94 1.02
CA LYS A 238 15.78 11.38 0.42
C LYS A 238 15.92 11.75 -1.05
N LYS A 239 14.84 11.66 -1.84
CA LYS A 239 14.85 12.04 -3.26
C LYS A 239 15.12 13.53 -3.48
N GLN A 240 14.80 14.36 -2.49
CA GLN A 240 15.03 15.81 -2.49
C GLN A 240 16.37 16.21 -1.82
N ASN A 241 17.23 15.25 -1.46
CA ASN A 241 18.51 15.46 -0.78
C ASN A 241 18.36 16.25 0.53
N VAL A 242 17.35 15.95 1.31
CA VAL A 242 17.14 16.54 2.63
C VAL A 242 17.99 15.79 3.66
N ASP A 243 18.76 16.52 4.46
CA ASP A 243 19.76 15.95 5.36
C ASP A 243 19.16 15.38 6.65
N THR A 244 18.13 16.02 7.19
CA THR A 244 17.59 15.68 8.51
C THR A 244 16.09 15.99 8.58
N LEU A 245 15.33 15.11 9.20
CA LEU A 245 13.95 15.37 9.63
C LEU A 245 13.95 15.64 11.14
N ILE A 246 13.42 16.79 11.55
CA ILE A 246 13.25 17.20 12.93
C ILE A 246 11.77 17.06 13.30
N ALA A 247 11.48 16.54 14.49
CA ALA A 247 10.14 16.49 15.03
C ALA A 247 10.15 16.95 16.49
N LEU A 248 9.12 17.68 16.88
CA LEU A 248 8.84 17.91 18.30
C LEU A 248 8.00 16.73 18.80
N THR A 249 8.44 16.13 19.91
CA THR A 249 7.69 15.03 20.51
C THR A 249 6.48 15.57 21.26
N ALA A 250 5.32 14.95 21.06
CA ALA A 250 4.16 15.24 21.90
C ALA A 250 4.39 14.76 23.35
N SER A 251 3.68 15.35 24.28
CA SER A 251 3.77 15.00 25.71
C SER A 251 3.15 13.65 26.07
N ASN A 252 2.31 13.08 25.18
CA ASN A 252 1.64 11.81 25.44
C ASN A 252 2.57 10.60 25.17
N GLU A 253 2.40 9.55 25.96
CA GLU A 253 3.25 8.34 25.88
C GLU A 253 3.13 7.58 24.54
N GLU A 254 1.99 7.62 23.87
CA GLU A 254 1.78 6.93 22.60
C GLU A 254 2.66 7.54 21.51
N ALA A 255 2.65 8.88 21.39
CA ALA A 255 3.49 9.59 20.45
C ALA A 255 4.99 9.41 20.78
N GLN A 256 5.36 9.46 22.06
CA GLN A 256 6.75 9.21 22.47
C GLN A 256 7.21 7.80 22.12
N ARG A 257 6.36 6.78 22.29
CA ARG A 257 6.67 5.40 21.86
C ARG A 257 6.85 5.32 20.36
N PHE A 258 5.98 5.99 19.60
CA PHE A 258 6.11 6.06 18.14
C PHE A 258 7.46 6.66 17.73
N TYR A 259 7.83 7.84 18.24
CA TYR A 259 9.08 8.49 17.87
C TYR A 259 10.33 7.67 18.27
N ARG A 260 10.32 7.04 19.46
CA ARG A 260 11.41 6.14 19.87
C ARG A 260 11.53 4.86 19.06
N SER A 261 10.48 4.46 18.36
CA SER A 261 10.49 3.27 17.47
C SER A 261 11.08 3.54 16.08
N ILE A 262 11.33 4.82 15.73
CA ILE A 262 11.87 5.19 14.42
C ILE A 262 13.36 4.82 14.37
N PRO A 263 13.80 3.98 13.42
CA PRO A 263 15.22 3.63 13.26
C PRO A 263 16.08 4.88 13.05
N ASN A 264 17.27 4.91 13.68
CA ASN A 264 18.22 6.02 13.63
C ASN A 264 17.68 7.37 14.13
N SER A 265 16.63 7.36 14.93
CA SER A 265 16.14 8.55 15.62
C SER A 265 16.91 8.76 16.93
N GLU A 266 17.14 10.00 17.29
CA GLU A 266 17.76 10.41 18.55
C GLU A 266 16.98 11.58 19.15
N MET A 267 16.66 11.49 20.43
CA MET A 267 16.10 12.61 21.19
C MET A 267 17.21 13.56 21.57
N ARG A 268 17.21 14.78 21.00
CA ARG A 268 18.23 15.79 21.28
C ARG A 268 17.65 16.93 22.11
N ASP A 269 17.51 18.11 21.55
CA ASP A 269 17.22 19.34 22.24
C ASP A 269 15.76 19.51 22.67
N VAL A 270 15.50 20.45 23.60
CA VAL A 270 14.16 20.89 24.02
C VAL A 270 13.77 22.11 23.19
N GLY A 271 12.56 22.12 22.66
CA GLY A 271 12.03 23.25 21.90
C GLY A 271 11.63 24.44 22.79
N ILE A 272 11.73 25.66 22.26
CA ILE A 272 11.26 26.90 22.88
C ILE A 272 10.16 27.49 22.00
N TRP A 273 9.03 27.87 22.59
CA TRP A 273 7.95 28.59 21.93
C TRP A 273 7.99 30.05 22.31
N ILE A 274 7.91 30.95 21.33
CA ILE A 274 7.84 32.38 21.52
C ILE A 274 6.66 32.90 20.72
N ASP A 275 5.64 33.38 21.38
CA ASP A 275 4.50 34.04 20.75
C ASP A 275 4.91 35.43 20.26
N ILE A 276 4.62 35.72 19.00
CA ILE A 276 5.01 36.98 18.34
C ILE A 276 3.80 37.95 18.25
N LYS A 277 2.59 37.48 18.58
CA LYS A 277 1.35 38.28 18.55
C LYS A 277 0.96 38.77 19.89
#